data_3ddae4237512760e53d5b02eb0ac21f2
#
_entry.id   3ddae4237512760e53d5b02eb0ac21f2
#
_cell.length_a   1.000
_cell.length_b   1.000
_cell.length_c   1.000
_cell.angle_alpha   90.00
_cell.angle_beta   90.00
_cell.angle_gamma   90.00
#
_symmetry.space_group_name_H-M   'P 1'
#
loop_
_entity.id
_entity.type
_entity.pdbx_description
1 polymer ?
#
loop_
_entity_poly.entity_id
_entity_poly.type
_entity_poly.pdbx_seq_one_letter_code
_entity_poly.pdbx_strand_id
1 'polypeptide(L)'
;MDNEMISQLQFDRIKKEIQARAIGNYSKKRISDMTVSTNLQTVLDRQEETREARLILESSQHVPFMGLPRIDALTEQVKKGLILQPTDLIEYADFLRSSRMITKFFDKNQYQTPLLFAYSKHLPDLINVEELIDQKIKNNKVSDDASRNLRKVRKQLQLIEKEIQSKLLKFLRHPKNKEMIQEAMIVQKGEYYTIPIKASYKNKIDGTIIDESNKRTTVFIEPTVISKLNEHYQLLKAEEISEEYQVLAALTGAIAENEEVIDLLIETITVLDIIFARAKFSREINGSTPRINKSEHIIIKQGRHPFLPEHAVPLDVEIGKDYRGLIITGANAGGKTVVLKTVGLLTLMAMFGMQVPAKEGTELAVFDEIFVDVGDHQNLENALSTFSGHMQNIAAILKKIKRNTLVLLDEIGSGTEPNEGAALAIAIMESMYEQGALIIATTHYGEIKKF
;
A
#
# COMPACT_ATOMS: atom_id res chain seq x y z
N MET A 1 12.06 1.64 21.38
CA MET A 1 12.95 2.46 20.52
C MET A 1 12.28 3.78 20.23
N ASP A 2 13.01 4.87 20.29
CA ASP A 2 12.50 6.22 20.02
C ASP A 2 12.41 6.46 18.50
N ASN A 3 11.22 6.75 18.00
CA ASN A 3 10.98 6.95 16.56
C ASN A 3 11.72 8.18 16.01
N GLU A 4 11.90 9.21 16.80
CA GLU A 4 12.61 10.43 16.41
C GLU A 4 14.10 10.15 16.18
N MET A 5 14.72 9.35 17.06
CA MET A 5 16.11 8.92 16.89
C MET A 5 16.29 7.99 15.67
N ILE A 6 15.34 7.07 15.44
CA ILE A 6 15.37 6.16 14.28
C ILE A 6 15.25 6.93 12.96
N SER A 7 14.49 8.02 12.92
CA SER A 7 14.33 8.85 11.73
C SER A 7 15.65 9.49 11.27
N GLN A 8 16.58 9.78 12.20
CA GLN A 8 17.92 10.29 11.88
C GLN A 8 18.74 9.31 11.01
N LEU A 9 18.43 8.02 11.07
CA LEU A 9 19.03 6.96 10.24
C LEU A 9 18.30 6.76 8.89
N GLN A 10 17.31 7.57 8.57
CA GLN A 10 16.50 7.46 7.34
C GLN A 10 15.70 6.15 7.23
N PHE A 11 15.37 5.50 8.34
CA PHE A 11 14.59 4.26 8.32
C PHE A 11 13.17 4.47 7.79
N ASP A 12 12.58 5.65 7.99
CA ASP A 12 11.28 6.00 7.40
C ASP A 12 11.30 5.96 5.88
N ARG A 13 12.45 6.28 5.27
CA ARG A 13 12.63 6.15 3.81
C ARG A 13 12.61 4.69 3.38
N ILE A 14 13.21 3.78 4.16
CA ILE A 14 13.13 2.32 3.92
C ILE A 14 11.66 1.87 3.94
N LYS A 15 10.90 2.29 4.94
CA LYS A 15 9.47 1.95 5.03
C LYS A 15 8.68 2.45 3.81
N LYS A 16 8.95 3.67 3.34
CA LYS A 16 8.33 4.22 2.13
C LYS A 16 8.68 3.42 0.87
N GLU A 17 9.93 2.97 0.74
CA GLU A 17 10.35 2.13 -0.37
C GLU A 17 9.64 0.77 -0.36
N ILE A 18 9.46 0.16 0.81
CA ILE A 18 8.68 -1.08 0.94
C ILE A 18 7.21 -0.83 0.61
N GLN A 19 6.60 0.25 1.14
CA GLN A 19 5.22 0.62 0.84
C GLN A 19 4.96 0.79 -0.66
N ALA A 20 5.87 1.42 -1.40
CA ALA A 20 5.75 1.61 -2.83
C ALA A 20 5.67 0.28 -3.62
N ARG A 21 6.14 -0.82 -3.05
CA ARG A 21 6.16 -2.16 -3.65
C ARG A 21 5.05 -3.07 -3.16
N ALA A 22 4.29 -2.66 -2.15
CA ALA A 22 3.08 -3.33 -1.72
C ALA A 22 1.91 -3.02 -2.67
N ILE A 23 1.04 -3.97 -2.88
CA ILE A 23 -0.10 -3.88 -3.80
C ILE A 23 -1.33 -3.32 -3.08
N GLY A 24 -1.67 -3.88 -1.92
CA GLY A 24 -2.85 -3.51 -1.14
C GLY A 24 -2.70 -2.18 -0.41
N ASN A 25 -3.75 -1.37 -0.41
CA ASN A 25 -3.76 -0.13 0.37
C ASN A 25 -3.65 -0.41 1.87
N TYR A 26 -4.29 -1.48 2.34
CA TYR A 26 -4.18 -1.93 3.73
C TYR A 26 -2.76 -2.40 4.06
N SER A 27 -2.10 -3.13 3.16
CA SER A 27 -0.68 -3.50 3.30
C SER A 27 0.22 -2.28 3.46
N LYS A 28 0.03 -1.26 2.62
CA LYS A 28 0.78 0.00 2.69
C LYS A 28 0.60 0.71 4.03
N LYS A 29 -0.62 0.77 4.54
CA LYS A 29 -0.92 1.34 5.85
C LYS A 29 -0.23 0.54 6.96
N ARG A 30 -0.35 -0.79 6.96
CA ARG A 30 0.32 -1.65 7.95
C ARG A 30 1.84 -1.49 7.95
N ILE A 31 2.48 -1.39 6.78
CA ILE A 31 3.93 -1.13 6.70
C ILE A 31 4.29 0.19 7.38
N SER A 32 3.47 1.24 7.21
CA SER A 32 3.65 2.53 7.91
C SER A 32 3.66 2.36 9.43
N ASP A 33 2.76 1.55 9.96
CA ASP A 33 2.57 1.34 11.39
C ASP A 33 3.53 0.30 11.99
N MET A 34 4.15 -0.55 11.14
CA MET A 34 5.10 -1.56 11.59
C MET A 34 6.36 -0.94 12.17
N THR A 35 6.83 -1.55 13.26
CA THR A 35 8.09 -1.21 13.91
C THR A 35 9.11 -2.33 13.78
N VAL A 36 10.37 -2.01 14.01
CA VAL A 36 11.42 -3.02 14.19
C VAL A 36 11.10 -3.90 15.41
N SER A 37 11.44 -5.16 15.34
CA SER A 37 11.24 -6.06 16.48
C SER A 37 12.51 -6.18 17.32
N THR A 38 12.35 -6.20 18.64
CA THR A 38 13.41 -6.49 19.60
C THR A 38 13.43 -7.97 20.01
N ASN A 39 12.45 -8.75 19.55
CA ASN A 39 12.37 -10.17 19.78
C ASN A 39 13.15 -10.94 18.72
N LEU A 40 14.14 -11.72 19.13
CA LEU A 40 15.00 -12.49 18.22
C LEU A 40 14.21 -13.44 17.32
N GLN A 41 13.25 -14.19 17.87
CA GLN A 41 12.49 -15.17 17.08
C GLN A 41 11.64 -14.46 16.01
N THR A 42 10.99 -13.37 16.34
CA THR A 42 10.21 -12.56 15.37
C THR A 42 11.11 -12.04 14.24
N VAL A 43 12.34 -11.61 14.57
CA VAL A 43 13.29 -11.15 13.55
C VAL A 43 13.72 -12.30 12.64
N LEU A 44 14.05 -13.47 13.22
CA LEU A 44 14.42 -14.67 12.48
C LEU A 44 13.29 -15.12 11.54
N ASP A 45 12.06 -15.15 12.04
CA ASP A 45 10.89 -15.51 11.22
C ASP A 45 10.71 -14.54 10.05
N ARG A 46 10.80 -13.23 10.30
CA ARG A 46 10.72 -12.22 9.24
C ARG A 46 11.85 -12.31 8.22
N GLN A 47 13.06 -12.67 8.64
CA GLN A 47 14.19 -12.90 7.74
C GLN A 47 13.94 -14.11 6.84
N GLU A 48 13.41 -15.19 7.40
CA GLU A 48 13.08 -16.39 6.64
C GLU A 48 11.94 -16.15 5.66
N GLU A 49 10.88 -15.43 6.07
CA GLU A 49 9.80 -14.98 5.18
C GLU A 49 10.35 -14.23 3.96
N THR A 50 11.23 -13.27 4.20
CA THR A 50 11.83 -12.45 3.13
C THR A 50 12.74 -13.30 2.24
N ARG A 51 13.49 -14.23 2.81
CA ARG A 51 14.35 -15.16 2.06
C ARG A 51 13.53 -16.06 1.12
N GLU A 52 12.46 -16.67 1.62
CA GLU A 52 11.58 -17.52 0.82
C GLU A 52 10.89 -16.73 -0.30
N ALA A 53 10.36 -15.53 0.01
CA ALA A 53 9.74 -14.68 -1.01
C ALA A 53 10.76 -14.25 -2.08
N ARG A 54 12.02 -14.00 -1.69
CA ARG A 54 13.11 -13.69 -2.61
C ARG A 54 13.38 -14.83 -3.59
N LEU A 55 13.35 -16.09 -3.14
CA LEU A 55 13.53 -17.27 -4.00
C LEU A 55 12.46 -17.32 -5.10
N ILE A 56 11.19 -17.02 -4.75
CA ILE A 56 10.11 -16.93 -5.75
C ILE A 56 10.38 -15.84 -6.77
N LEU A 57 10.78 -14.64 -6.32
CA LEU A 57 11.05 -13.52 -7.22
C LEU A 57 12.23 -13.79 -8.17
N GLU A 58 13.24 -14.55 -7.73
CA GLU A 58 14.40 -14.94 -8.54
C GLU A 58 14.08 -16.05 -9.53
N SER A 59 13.10 -16.89 -9.24
CA SER A 59 12.62 -17.93 -10.17
C SER A 59 11.72 -17.39 -11.29
N SER A 60 11.57 -16.08 -11.39
CA SER A 60 10.68 -15.41 -12.35
C SER A 60 9.21 -15.81 -12.24
N GLN A 61 8.80 -16.37 -11.10
CA GLN A 61 7.41 -16.64 -10.78
C GLN A 61 6.75 -15.41 -10.15
N HIS A 62 5.45 -15.28 -10.36
CA HIS A 62 4.65 -14.19 -9.80
C HIS A 62 3.54 -14.78 -8.94
N VAL A 63 3.43 -14.28 -7.71
CA VAL A 63 2.28 -14.60 -6.84
C VAL A 63 1.05 -13.93 -7.44
N PRO A 64 -0.07 -14.65 -7.62
CA PRO A 64 -1.26 -14.13 -8.29
C PRO A 64 -2.09 -13.21 -7.38
N PHE A 65 -1.56 -12.07 -6.98
CA PHE A 65 -2.30 -11.05 -6.25
C PHE A 65 -3.25 -10.30 -7.18
N MET A 66 -4.58 -10.41 -6.93
CA MET A 66 -5.63 -9.69 -7.65
C MET A 66 -6.65 -9.14 -6.67
N GLY A 67 -7.35 -8.07 -7.01
CA GLY A 67 -8.40 -7.47 -6.19
C GLY A 67 -7.96 -6.91 -4.83
N LEU A 68 -6.65 -6.84 -4.57
CA LEU A 68 -6.09 -6.48 -3.28
C LEU A 68 -6.12 -4.98 -2.96
N PRO A 69 -6.00 -4.04 -3.92
CA PRO A 69 -5.82 -2.62 -3.60
C PRO A 69 -6.89 -2.02 -2.70
N ARG A 70 -8.15 -2.37 -2.88
CA ARG A 70 -9.29 -1.76 -2.18
C ARG A 70 -10.09 -2.73 -1.32
N ILE A 71 -9.66 -3.97 -1.17
CA ILE A 71 -10.47 -5.01 -0.53
C ILE A 71 -10.87 -4.66 0.91
N ASP A 72 -9.99 -4.02 1.67
CA ASP A 72 -10.27 -3.54 3.02
C ASP A 72 -11.39 -2.50 3.04
N ALA A 73 -11.33 -1.51 2.14
CA ALA A 73 -12.34 -0.46 2.03
C ALA A 73 -13.71 -1.03 1.58
N LEU A 74 -13.71 -1.97 0.65
CA LEU A 74 -14.93 -2.65 0.18
C LEU A 74 -15.54 -3.51 1.31
N THR A 75 -14.72 -4.22 2.07
CA THR A 75 -15.17 -5.01 3.21
C THR A 75 -15.76 -4.13 4.31
N GLU A 76 -15.17 -2.97 4.59
CA GLU A 76 -15.73 -1.99 5.52
C GLU A 76 -17.09 -1.43 5.05
N GLN A 77 -17.29 -1.25 3.73
CA GLN A 77 -18.61 -0.88 3.20
C GLN A 77 -19.64 -1.96 3.46
N VAL A 78 -19.30 -3.24 3.22
CA VAL A 78 -20.17 -4.38 3.49
C VAL A 78 -20.55 -4.45 4.97
N LYS A 79 -19.59 -4.29 5.88
CA LYS A 79 -19.81 -4.26 7.35
C LYS A 79 -20.74 -3.14 7.79
N LYS A 80 -20.74 -2.01 7.07
CA LYS A 80 -21.65 -0.89 7.30
C LYS A 80 -23.03 -1.07 6.65
N GLY A 81 -23.29 -2.20 6.01
CA GLY A 81 -24.54 -2.48 5.33
C GLY A 81 -24.71 -1.74 4.00
N LEU A 82 -23.64 -1.21 3.42
CA LEU A 82 -23.69 -0.55 2.11
C LEU A 82 -23.62 -1.61 1.00
N ILE A 83 -24.41 -1.43 -0.03
CA ILE A 83 -24.47 -2.33 -1.17
C ILE A 83 -23.38 -1.99 -2.16
N LEU A 84 -22.60 -3.00 -2.53
CA LEU A 84 -21.50 -2.87 -3.48
C LEU A 84 -22.02 -2.70 -4.91
N GLN A 85 -21.31 -1.89 -5.69
CA GLN A 85 -21.58 -1.70 -7.11
C GLN A 85 -21.01 -2.85 -7.96
N PRO A 86 -21.44 -3.02 -9.20
CA PRO A 86 -20.95 -4.11 -10.06
C PRO A 86 -19.42 -4.16 -10.20
N THR A 87 -18.76 -3.02 -10.33
CA THR A 87 -17.29 -2.93 -10.41
C THR A 87 -16.61 -3.37 -9.12
N ASP A 88 -17.18 -3.03 -7.98
CA ASP A 88 -16.66 -3.41 -6.66
C ASP A 88 -16.83 -4.92 -6.43
N LEU A 89 -17.93 -5.50 -6.88
CA LEU A 89 -18.18 -6.95 -6.81
C LEU A 89 -17.20 -7.74 -7.68
N ILE A 90 -16.83 -7.24 -8.85
CA ILE A 90 -15.81 -7.86 -9.70
C ILE A 90 -14.46 -7.84 -8.99
N GLU A 91 -14.05 -6.69 -8.41
CA GLU A 91 -12.81 -6.59 -7.65
C GLU A 91 -12.81 -7.56 -6.47
N TYR A 92 -13.95 -7.72 -5.82
CA TYR A 92 -14.15 -8.69 -4.74
C TYR A 92 -13.99 -10.13 -5.21
N ALA A 93 -14.62 -10.50 -6.33
CA ALA A 93 -14.47 -11.83 -6.93
C ALA A 93 -13.02 -12.11 -7.36
N ASP A 94 -12.32 -11.12 -7.90
CA ASP A 94 -10.89 -11.23 -8.24
C ASP A 94 -10.04 -11.48 -6.99
N PHE A 95 -10.34 -10.83 -5.87
CA PHE A 95 -9.68 -11.11 -4.59
C PHE A 95 -9.92 -12.55 -4.11
N LEU A 96 -11.16 -13.03 -4.15
CA LEU A 96 -11.49 -14.41 -3.74
C LEU A 96 -10.79 -15.45 -4.64
N ARG A 97 -10.75 -15.18 -5.95
CA ARG A 97 -10.01 -15.99 -6.93
C ARG A 97 -8.51 -16.00 -6.65
N SER A 98 -7.94 -14.82 -6.38
CA SER A 98 -6.54 -14.64 -6.00
C SER A 98 -6.20 -15.48 -4.76
N SER A 99 -7.01 -15.42 -3.72
CA SER A 99 -6.83 -16.20 -2.50
C SER A 99 -6.71 -17.71 -2.78
N ARG A 100 -7.62 -18.25 -3.57
CA ARG A 100 -7.61 -19.66 -3.98
C ARG A 100 -6.38 -20.01 -4.85
N MET A 101 -6.00 -19.11 -5.75
CA MET A 101 -4.81 -19.28 -6.60
C MET A 101 -3.50 -19.20 -5.81
N ILE A 102 -3.42 -18.34 -4.79
CA ILE A 102 -2.26 -18.21 -3.89
C ILE A 102 -2.05 -19.52 -3.12
N THR A 103 -3.11 -20.11 -2.59
CA THR A 103 -3.01 -21.42 -1.92
C THR A 103 -2.41 -22.48 -2.85
N LYS A 104 -2.91 -22.58 -4.07
CA LYS A 104 -2.38 -23.52 -5.07
C LYS A 104 -0.94 -23.19 -5.49
N PHE A 105 -0.59 -21.91 -5.55
CA PHE A 105 0.74 -21.47 -5.90
C PHE A 105 1.77 -21.93 -4.87
N PHE A 106 1.52 -21.70 -3.58
CA PHE A 106 2.44 -22.15 -2.52
C PHE A 106 2.44 -23.65 -2.32
N ASP A 107 1.33 -24.34 -2.57
CA ASP A 107 1.30 -25.80 -2.59
C ASP A 107 2.30 -26.39 -3.61
N LYS A 108 2.36 -25.84 -4.80
CA LYS A 108 3.34 -26.22 -5.82
C LYS A 108 4.78 -25.89 -5.43
N ASN A 109 4.99 -24.84 -4.66
CA ASN A 109 6.31 -24.35 -4.26
C ASN A 109 6.69 -24.74 -2.82
N GLN A 110 5.98 -25.64 -2.18
CA GLN A 110 6.10 -25.97 -0.75
C GLN A 110 7.53 -26.38 -0.31
N TYR A 111 8.30 -27.02 -1.18
CA TYR A 111 9.66 -27.41 -0.86
C TYR A 111 10.65 -26.24 -0.86
N GLN A 112 10.41 -25.21 -1.64
CA GLN A 112 11.23 -24.00 -1.69
C GLN A 112 10.79 -22.95 -0.66
N THR A 113 9.51 -22.94 -0.32
CA THR A 113 8.89 -21.92 0.54
C THR A 113 7.99 -22.57 1.60
N PRO A 114 8.55 -23.43 2.50
CA PRO A 114 7.76 -24.17 3.48
C PRO A 114 7.03 -23.26 4.47
N LEU A 115 7.60 -22.10 4.84
CA LEU A 115 6.99 -21.15 5.75
C LEU A 115 5.80 -20.43 5.11
N LEU A 116 5.96 -19.91 3.89
CA LEU A 116 4.88 -19.25 3.15
C LEU A 116 3.76 -20.23 2.77
N PHE A 117 4.13 -21.47 2.46
CA PHE A 117 3.15 -22.55 2.31
C PHE A 117 2.36 -22.80 3.60
N ALA A 118 3.03 -22.83 4.76
CA ALA A 118 2.35 -23.01 6.05
C ALA A 118 1.33 -21.90 6.35
N TYR A 119 1.58 -20.67 5.93
CA TYR A 119 0.64 -19.56 6.08
C TYR A 119 -0.61 -19.72 5.21
N SER A 120 -0.48 -20.27 4.02
CA SER A 120 -1.54 -20.32 3.01
C SER A 120 -2.30 -21.66 2.95
N LYS A 121 -1.74 -22.77 3.45
CA LYS A 121 -2.26 -24.14 3.20
C LYS A 121 -3.65 -24.42 3.75
N HIS A 122 -4.08 -23.69 4.77
CA HIS A 122 -5.38 -23.87 5.43
C HIS A 122 -6.36 -22.72 5.17
N LEU A 123 -6.06 -21.86 4.19
CA LEU A 123 -6.99 -20.82 3.82
C LEU A 123 -8.25 -21.44 3.23
N PRO A 124 -9.44 -21.09 3.75
CA PRO A 124 -10.69 -21.52 3.17
C PRO A 124 -10.88 -20.90 1.80
N ASP A 125 -11.57 -21.59 0.89
CA ASP A 125 -12.00 -21.00 -0.35
C ASP A 125 -13.47 -20.57 -0.29
N LEU A 126 -13.83 -19.55 -1.03
CA LEU A 126 -15.17 -19.04 -1.19
C LEU A 126 -15.59 -19.09 -2.66
N ILE A 127 -15.29 -20.21 -3.33
CA ILE A 127 -15.59 -20.42 -4.75
C ILE A 127 -17.08 -20.20 -5.03
N ASN A 128 -17.95 -20.56 -4.11
CA ASN A 128 -19.40 -20.38 -4.27
C ASN A 128 -19.76 -18.89 -4.38
N VAL A 129 -19.13 -18.02 -3.61
CA VAL A 129 -19.34 -16.56 -3.65
C VAL A 129 -18.73 -15.98 -4.92
N GLU A 130 -17.51 -16.40 -5.27
CA GLU A 130 -16.82 -16.01 -6.52
C GLU A 130 -17.71 -16.32 -7.74
N GLU A 131 -18.15 -17.56 -7.88
CA GLU A 131 -19.00 -18.03 -8.99
C GLU A 131 -20.37 -17.31 -9.02
N LEU A 132 -20.96 -17.05 -7.87
CA LEU A 132 -22.22 -16.34 -7.78
C LEU A 132 -22.09 -14.91 -8.31
N ILE A 133 -20.99 -14.23 -8.02
CA ILE A 133 -20.70 -12.89 -8.56
C ILE A 133 -20.46 -12.99 -10.08
N ASP A 134 -19.60 -13.90 -10.53
CA ASP A 134 -19.24 -14.07 -11.94
C ASP A 134 -20.45 -14.42 -12.83
N GLN A 135 -21.43 -15.15 -12.30
CA GLN A 135 -22.67 -15.47 -13.02
C GLN A 135 -23.57 -14.25 -13.20
N LYS A 136 -23.64 -13.39 -12.17
CA LYS A 136 -24.61 -12.28 -12.14
C LYS A 136 -24.05 -10.95 -12.61
N ILE A 137 -22.74 -10.75 -12.57
CA ILE A 137 -22.07 -9.53 -13.01
C ILE A 137 -21.23 -9.84 -14.25
N LYS A 138 -21.50 -9.13 -15.35
CA LYS A 138 -20.76 -9.25 -16.61
C LYS A 138 -20.54 -7.87 -17.22
N ASN A 139 -19.34 -7.63 -17.75
CA ASN A 139 -18.97 -6.37 -18.38
C ASN A 139 -19.28 -5.13 -17.52
N ASN A 140 -18.96 -5.22 -16.22
CA ASN A 140 -19.19 -4.16 -15.21
C ASN A 140 -20.67 -3.77 -15.02
N LYS A 141 -21.59 -4.67 -15.32
CA LYS A 141 -23.05 -4.48 -15.18
C LYS A 141 -23.72 -5.74 -14.66
N VAL A 142 -24.90 -5.57 -14.07
CA VAL A 142 -25.76 -6.69 -13.73
C VAL A 142 -26.22 -7.37 -15.01
N SER A 143 -25.95 -8.68 -15.12
CA SER A 143 -26.30 -9.48 -16.31
C SER A 143 -27.81 -9.55 -16.51
N ASP A 144 -28.27 -9.63 -17.77
CA ASP A 144 -29.68 -9.82 -18.10
C ASP A 144 -30.24 -11.09 -17.46
N ASP A 145 -29.39 -12.08 -17.25
CA ASP A 145 -29.73 -13.40 -16.71
C ASP A 145 -29.55 -13.45 -15.18
N ALA A 146 -29.21 -12.33 -14.53
CA ALA A 146 -28.98 -12.30 -13.08
C ALA A 146 -30.22 -12.67 -12.26
N SER A 147 -31.44 -12.36 -12.73
CA SER A 147 -32.70 -12.83 -12.20
C SER A 147 -33.74 -13.04 -13.30
N ARG A 148 -34.78 -13.88 -13.02
CA ARG A 148 -35.87 -14.09 -13.96
C ARG A 148 -36.66 -12.80 -14.20
N ASN A 149 -36.87 -12.01 -13.15
CA ASN A 149 -37.60 -10.74 -13.22
C ASN A 149 -36.84 -9.72 -14.04
N LEU A 150 -35.55 -9.53 -13.79
CA LEU A 150 -34.71 -8.58 -14.56
C LEU A 150 -34.71 -8.92 -16.05
N ARG A 151 -34.57 -10.20 -16.38
CA ARG A 151 -34.66 -10.66 -17.77
C ARG A 151 -36.00 -10.31 -18.42
N LYS A 152 -37.11 -10.50 -17.70
CA LYS A 152 -38.46 -10.16 -18.17
C LYS A 152 -38.61 -8.67 -18.38
N VAL A 153 -38.20 -7.86 -17.41
CA VAL A 153 -38.27 -6.38 -17.48
C VAL A 153 -37.45 -5.85 -18.67
N ARG A 154 -36.21 -6.30 -18.81
CA ARG A 154 -35.35 -5.85 -19.92
C ARG A 154 -35.88 -6.27 -21.28
N LYS A 155 -36.46 -7.45 -21.41
CA LYS A 155 -37.15 -7.88 -22.63
C LYS A 155 -38.35 -6.99 -22.96
N GLN A 156 -39.15 -6.61 -21.96
CA GLN A 156 -40.27 -5.70 -22.14
C GLN A 156 -39.79 -4.28 -22.52
N LEU A 157 -38.76 -3.78 -21.90
CA LEU A 157 -38.11 -2.52 -22.25
C LEU A 157 -37.69 -2.50 -23.72
N GLN A 158 -37.02 -3.52 -24.21
CA GLN A 158 -36.63 -3.63 -25.62
C GLN A 158 -37.82 -3.65 -26.60
N LEU A 159 -38.92 -4.30 -26.20
CA LEU A 159 -40.14 -4.33 -27.02
C LEU A 159 -40.82 -2.96 -27.12
N ILE A 160 -40.99 -2.30 -25.99
CA ILE A 160 -41.57 -0.95 -25.92
C ILE A 160 -40.69 0.06 -26.64
N GLU A 161 -39.40 0.02 -26.47
CA GLU A 161 -38.45 0.89 -27.17
C GLU A 161 -38.59 0.77 -28.70
N LYS A 162 -38.65 -0.45 -29.21
CA LYS A 162 -38.90 -0.69 -30.65
C LYS A 162 -40.25 -0.15 -31.10
N GLU A 163 -41.30 -0.29 -30.28
CA GLU A 163 -42.64 0.24 -30.60
C GLU A 163 -42.63 1.76 -30.63
N ILE A 164 -42.04 2.42 -29.63
CA ILE A 164 -41.87 3.87 -29.58
C ILE A 164 -41.12 4.36 -30.84
N GLN A 165 -39.96 3.77 -31.12
CA GLN A 165 -39.17 4.14 -32.28
C GLN A 165 -39.97 3.97 -33.60
N SER A 166 -40.72 2.87 -33.76
CA SER A 166 -41.57 2.66 -34.91
C SER A 166 -42.65 3.73 -35.07
N LYS A 167 -43.33 4.07 -34.01
CA LYS A 167 -44.37 5.12 -34.01
C LYS A 167 -43.80 6.51 -34.28
N LEU A 168 -42.68 6.84 -33.69
CA LEU A 168 -41.99 8.11 -33.90
C LEU A 168 -41.45 8.23 -35.34
N LEU A 169 -40.86 7.16 -35.93
CA LEU A 169 -40.46 7.18 -37.33
C LEU A 169 -41.63 7.36 -38.30
N LYS A 170 -42.80 6.77 -38.01
CA LYS A 170 -44.02 7.02 -38.79
C LYS A 170 -44.48 8.49 -38.65
N PHE A 171 -44.41 9.06 -37.45
CA PHE A 171 -44.75 10.47 -37.19
C PHE A 171 -43.80 11.41 -37.95
N LEU A 172 -42.47 11.15 -37.93
CA LEU A 172 -41.48 11.95 -38.66
C LEU A 172 -41.65 11.91 -40.18
N ARG A 173 -42.09 10.77 -40.73
CA ARG A 173 -42.28 10.58 -42.16
C ARG A 173 -43.63 11.12 -42.68
N HIS A 174 -44.55 11.46 -41.79
CA HIS A 174 -45.89 11.93 -42.20
C HIS A 174 -45.82 13.31 -42.88
N PRO A 175 -46.36 13.52 -44.05
CA PRO A 175 -46.23 14.77 -44.84
C PRO A 175 -46.68 16.02 -44.04
N LYS A 176 -47.77 15.90 -43.27
CA LYS A 176 -48.28 17.01 -42.45
C LYS A 176 -47.32 17.52 -41.36
N ASN A 177 -46.40 16.70 -40.89
CA ASN A 177 -45.49 17.01 -39.81
C ASN A 177 -44.16 17.58 -40.31
N LYS A 178 -43.84 17.40 -41.58
CA LYS A 178 -42.51 17.70 -42.17
C LYS A 178 -42.11 19.17 -42.03
N GLU A 179 -43.02 20.09 -42.09
CA GLU A 179 -42.76 21.52 -42.00
C GLU A 179 -42.47 21.94 -40.55
N MET A 180 -43.04 21.24 -39.59
CA MET A 180 -42.97 21.54 -38.15
C MET A 180 -41.71 20.98 -37.51
N ILE A 181 -41.13 19.94 -38.09
CA ILE A 181 -39.95 19.24 -37.55
C ILE A 181 -38.69 20.09 -37.77
N GLN A 182 -37.90 20.29 -36.70
CA GLN A 182 -36.61 20.97 -36.77
C GLN A 182 -35.55 20.05 -37.38
N GLU A 183 -35.47 18.82 -36.89
CA GLU A 183 -34.59 17.76 -37.38
C GLU A 183 -35.34 16.43 -37.37
N ALA A 184 -35.20 15.64 -38.46
CA ALA A 184 -35.92 14.38 -38.62
C ALA A 184 -35.23 13.25 -37.84
N MET A 185 -35.12 13.40 -36.51
CA MET A 185 -34.49 12.44 -35.60
C MET A 185 -35.32 12.24 -34.33
N ILE A 186 -35.10 11.10 -33.69
CA ILE A 186 -35.65 10.80 -32.37
C ILE A 186 -34.57 11.21 -31.32
N VAL A 187 -34.98 11.98 -30.32
CA VAL A 187 -34.10 12.44 -29.24
C VAL A 187 -34.64 11.97 -27.91
N GLN A 188 -33.81 11.36 -27.11
CA GLN A 188 -34.15 11.03 -25.73
C GLN A 188 -33.75 12.21 -24.81
N LYS A 189 -34.73 12.71 -24.03
CA LYS A 189 -34.53 13.74 -23.02
C LYS A 189 -34.88 13.17 -21.65
N GLY A 190 -33.83 12.88 -20.84
CA GLY A 190 -34.04 12.09 -19.64
C GLY A 190 -34.59 10.71 -20.00
N GLU A 191 -35.70 10.34 -19.38
CA GLU A 191 -36.36 9.05 -19.61
C GLU A 191 -37.43 9.13 -20.73
N TYR A 192 -37.57 10.28 -21.44
CA TYR A 192 -38.58 10.49 -22.47
C TYR A 192 -38.05 10.43 -23.87
N TYR A 193 -38.69 9.67 -24.74
CA TYR A 193 -38.49 9.74 -26.18
C TYR A 193 -39.25 10.91 -26.76
N THR A 194 -38.57 11.78 -27.49
CA THR A 194 -39.07 13.05 -27.99
C THR A 194 -38.69 13.28 -29.45
N ILE A 195 -39.34 14.27 -30.06
CA ILE A 195 -39.01 14.76 -31.42
C ILE A 195 -38.67 16.26 -31.29
N PRO A 196 -37.60 16.74 -31.96
CA PRO A 196 -37.26 18.16 -32.02
C PRO A 196 -38.15 18.89 -33.01
N ILE A 197 -38.94 19.84 -32.52
CA ILE A 197 -39.91 20.65 -33.27
C ILE A 197 -39.46 22.10 -33.26
N LYS A 198 -39.69 22.83 -34.35
CA LYS A 198 -39.48 24.28 -34.42
C LYS A 198 -40.37 25.00 -33.37
N ALA A 199 -39.79 25.85 -32.58
CA ALA A 199 -40.52 26.51 -31.49
C ALA A 199 -41.79 27.28 -31.92
N SER A 200 -41.82 27.75 -33.20
CA SER A 200 -42.99 28.41 -33.79
C SER A 200 -44.21 27.47 -33.97
N TYR A 201 -43.97 26.15 -33.96
CA TYR A 201 -45.03 25.15 -34.12
C TYR A 201 -45.37 24.38 -32.83
N LYS A 202 -44.86 24.83 -31.67
CA LYS A 202 -45.03 24.13 -30.38
C LYS A 202 -46.48 23.85 -30.00
N ASN A 203 -47.42 24.73 -30.41
CA ASN A 203 -48.84 24.60 -30.11
C ASN A 203 -49.65 23.92 -31.21
N LYS A 204 -49.00 23.53 -32.32
CA LYS A 204 -49.66 22.85 -33.47
C LYS A 204 -49.51 21.34 -33.48
N ILE A 205 -48.65 20.82 -32.62
CA ILE A 205 -48.47 19.39 -32.45
C ILE A 205 -49.15 18.95 -31.16
N ASP A 206 -49.92 17.89 -31.29
CA ASP A 206 -50.56 17.24 -30.16
C ASP A 206 -49.52 16.42 -29.38
N GLY A 207 -49.13 16.96 -28.22
CA GLY A 207 -48.09 16.38 -27.38
C GLY A 207 -47.67 17.27 -26.24
N THR A 208 -46.80 16.76 -25.40
CA THR A 208 -46.25 17.44 -24.23
C THR A 208 -44.83 17.94 -24.50
N ILE A 209 -44.55 19.19 -24.16
CA ILE A 209 -43.19 19.76 -24.21
C ILE A 209 -42.39 19.19 -23.04
N ILE A 210 -41.34 18.49 -23.32
CA ILE A 210 -40.44 17.88 -22.32
C ILE A 210 -39.26 18.81 -22.02
N ASP A 211 -38.69 19.45 -23.08
CA ASP A 211 -37.50 20.29 -22.95
C ASP A 211 -37.45 21.35 -24.04
N GLU A 212 -36.65 22.40 -23.87
CA GLU A 212 -36.39 23.43 -24.86
C GLU A 212 -34.89 23.59 -25.10
N SER A 213 -34.49 23.93 -26.33
CA SER A 213 -33.09 24.24 -26.62
C SER A 213 -32.66 25.56 -25.96
N ASN A 214 -31.35 25.68 -25.66
CA ASN A 214 -30.78 26.90 -25.06
C ASN A 214 -31.08 28.18 -25.84
N LYS A 215 -31.18 28.10 -27.17
CA LYS A 215 -31.55 29.22 -28.06
C LYS A 215 -33.04 29.41 -28.19
N ARG A 216 -33.87 28.61 -27.56
CA ARG A 216 -35.35 28.63 -27.63
C ARG A 216 -35.89 28.54 -29.06
N THR A 217 -35.13 28.01 -30.00
CA THR A 217 -35.54 27.81 -31.40
C THR A 217 -36.15 26.43 -31.65
N THR A 218 -35.88 25.48 -30.75
CA THR A 218 -36.34 24.10 -30.83
C THR A 218 -36.97 23.67 -29.50
N VAL A 219 -38.11 23.01 -29.59
CA VAL A 219 -38.77 22.34 -28.45
C VAL A 219 -38.74 20.85 -28.66
N PHE A 220 -38.49 20.10 -27.58
CA PHE A 220 -38.53 18.65 -27.59
C PHE A 220 -39.86 18.17 -27.11
N ILE A 221 -40.67 17.63 -28.02
CA ILE A 221 -42.08 17.25 -27.75
C ILE A 221 -42.20 15.74 -27.68
N GLU A 222 -42.89 15.25 -26.68
CA GLU A 222 -43.45 13.91 -26.61
C GLU A 222 -44.78 13.91 -27.35
N PRO A 223 -44.91 13.32 -28.56
CA PRO A 223 -46.21 13.26 -29.23
C PRO A 223 -47.18 12.38 -28.46
N THR A 224 -48.45 12.77 -28.38
CA THR A 224 -49.52 12.04 -27.68
C THR A 224 -49.62 10.57 -28.11
N VAL A 225 -49.24 10.25 -29.36
CA VAL A 225 -49.24 8.88 -29.91
C VAL A 225 -48.35 7.90 -29.19
N ILE A 226 -47.33 8.39 -28.45
CA ILE A 226 -46.40 7.56 -27.68
C ILE A 226 -46.52 7.81 -26.18
N SER A 227 -47.32 8.73 -25.67
CA SER A 227 -47.38 9.13 -24.28
C SER A 227 -47.53 7.94 -23.33
N LYS A 228 -48.53 7.07 -23.59
CA LYS A 228 -48.72 5.84 -22.79
C LYS A 228 -47.53 4.86 -22.85
N LEU A 229 -46.84 4.82 -23.96
CA LEU A 229 -45.65 3.96 -24.11
C LEU A 229 -44.46 4.53 -23.32
N ASN A 230 -44.27 5.84 -23.35
CA ASN A 230 -43.27 6.50 -22.53
C ASN A 230 -43.55 6.31 -21.03
N GLU A 231 -44.80 6.49 -20.56
CA GLU A 231 -45.17 6.18 -19.16
C GLU A 231 -44.83 4.74 -18.80
N HIS A 232 -45.19 3.78 -19.66
CA HIS A 232 -44.87 2.38 -19.41
C HIS A 232 -43.36 2.09 -19.46
N TYR A 233 -42.65 2.75 -20.35
CA TYR A 233 -41.17 2.67 -20.42
C TYR A 233 -40.52 3.15 -19.11
N GLN A 234 -40.97 4.27 -18.56
CA GLN A 234 -40.50 4.81 -17.30
C GLN A 234 -40.76 3.88 -16.11
N LEU A 235 -41.99 3.30 -16.03
CA LEU A 235 -42.29 2.31 -15.00
C LEU A 235 -41.37 1.08 -15.07
N LEU A 236 -41.11 0.58 -16.27
CA LEU A 236 -40.21 -0.53 -16.45
C LEU A 236 -38.75 -0.16 -16.15
N LYS A 237 -38.34 1.09 -16.41
CA LYS A 237 -37.01 1.59 -16.00
C LYS A 237 -36.84 1.63 -14.48
N ALA A 238 -37.85 2.09 -13.78
CA ALA A 238 -37.86 2.09 -12.32
C ALA A 238 -37.84 0.65 -11.77
N GLU A 239 -38.57 -0.28 -12.42
CA GLU A 239 -38.56 -1.70 -12.05
C GLU A 239 -37.18 -2.34 -12.35
N GLU A 240 -36.53 -2.03 -13.47
CA GLU A 240 -35.17 -2.46 -13.80
C GLU A 240 -34.18 -2.06 -12.69
N ILE A 241 -34.19 -0.79 -12.27
CA ILE A 241 -33.33 -0.28 -11.20
C ILE A 241 -33.58 -1.03 -9.89
N SER A 242 -34.84 -1.28 -9.55
CA SER A 242 -35.21 -2.04 -8.36
C SER A 242 -34.71 -3.48 -8.39
N GLU A 243 -34.86 -4.16 -9.53
CA GLU A 243 -34.40 -5.54 -9.72
C GLU A 243 -32.87 -5.64 -9.70
N GLU A 244 -32.15 -4.68 -10.33
CA GLU A 244 -30.69 -4.62 -10.24
C GLU A 244 -30.23 -4.43 -8.79
N TYR A 245 -30.87 -3.52 -8.06
CA TYR A 245 -30.58 -3.29 -6.65
C TYR A 245 -30.75 -4.56 -5.80
N GLN A 246 -31.81 -5.35 -6.03
CA GLN A 246 -32.04 -6.60 -5.32
C GLN A 246 -30.94 -7.62 -5.63
N VAL A 247 -30.47 -7.71 -6.87
CA VAL A 247 -29.34 -8.58 -7.24
C VAL A 247 -28.06 -8.16 -6.52
N LEU A 248 -27.76 -6.86 -6.53
CA LEU A 248 -26.56 -6.32 -5.85
C LEU A 248 -26.64 -6.52 -4.33
N ALA A 249 -27.83 -6.35 -3.74
CA ALA A 249 -28.05 -6.59 -2.31
C ALA A 249 -27.85 -8.05 -1.95
N ALA A 250 -28.33 -8.99 -2.76
CA ALA A 250 -28.14 -10.42 -2.54
C ALA A 250 -26.67 -10.83 -2.65
N LEU A 251 -25.93 -10.29 -3.60
CA LEU A 251 -24.48 -10.55 -3.75
C LEU A 251 -23.68 -9.98 -2.59
N THR A 252 -24.00 -8.74 -2.18
CA THR A 252 -23.36 -8.11 -1.01
C THR A 252 -23.69 -8.87 0.27
N GLY A 253 -24.92 -9.37 0.42
CA GLY A 253 -25.35 -10.24 1.52
C GLY A 253 -24.57 -11.53 1.60
N ALA A 254 -24.31 -12.20 0.47
CA ALA A 254 -23.50 -13.41 0.40
C ALA A 254 -22.03 -13.17 0.86
N ILE A 255 -21.50 -11.99 0.61
CA ILE A 255 -20.20 -11.56 1.15
C ILE A 255 -20.30 -11.37 2.67
N ALA A 256 -21.32 -10.65 3.15
CA ALA A 256 -21.51 -10.37 4.58
C ALA A 256 -21.68 -11.65 5.42
N GLU A 257 -22.35 -12.66 4.90
CA GLU A 257 -22.52 -13.96 5.57
C GLU A 257 -21.19 -14.71 5.79
N ASN A 258 -20.13 -14.35 5.07
CA ASN A 258 -18.81 -14.95 5.15
C ASN A 258 -17.75 -14.02 5.76
N GLU A 259 -18.15 -13.03 6.55
CA GLU A 259 -17.28 -11.97 7.09
C GLU A 259 -16.03 -12.51 7.78
N GLU A 260 -16.16 -13.46 8.71
CA GLU A 260 -15.02 -14.02 9.47
C GLU A 260 -14.00 -14.70 8.55
N VAL A 261 -14.48 -15.44 7.56
CA VAL A 261 -13.62 -16.12 6.57
C VAL A 261 -12.88 -15.08 5.71
N ILE A 262 -13.59 -14.06 5.28
CA ILE A 262 -13.03 -12.97 4.46
C ILE A 262 -11.98 -12.20 5.24
N ASP A 263 -12.22 -11.87 6.50
CA ASP A 263 -11.24 -11.20 7.36
C ASP A 263 -9.96 -12.02 7.50
N LEU A 264 -10.07 -13.35 7.66
CA LEU A 264 -8.91 -14.24 7.67
C LEU A 264 -8.15 -14.22 6.34
N LEU A 265 -8.85 -14.24 5.21
CA LEU A 265 -8.25 -14.16 3.88
C LEU A 265 -7.52 -12.85 3.68
N ILE A 266 -8.15 -11.71 4.03
CA ILE A 266 -7.56 -10.38 3.92
C ILE A 266 -6.31 -10.28 4.79
N GLU A 267 -6.37 -10.74 6.05
CA GLU A 267 -5.23 -10.71 6.96
C GLU A 267 -4.05 -11.51 6.39
N THR A 268 -4.28 -12.74 5.97
CA THR A 268 -3.21 -13.61 5.47
C THR A 268 -2.60 -13.09 4.17
N ILE A 269 -3.42 -12.64 3.22
CA ILE A 269 -2.93 -12.12 1.94
C ILE A 269 -2.22 -10.78 2.13
N THR A 270 -2.67 -9.95 3.08
CA THR A 270 -1.97 -8.72 3.46
C THR A 270 -0.58 -9.01 4.02
N VAL A 271 -0.44 -10.02 4.88
CA VAL A 271 0.87 -10.45 5.39
C VAL A 271 1.78 -10.91 4.25
N LEU A 272 1.26 -11.72 3.32
CA LEU A 272 2.02 -12.16 2.14
C LEU A 272 2.44 -10.98 1.25
N ASP A 273 1.55 -10.02 1.00
CA ASP A 273 1.88 -8.82 0.22
C ASP A 273 3.00 -7.99 0.87
N ILE A 274 2.97 -7.83 2.19
CA ILE A 274 4.03 -7.14 2.95
C ILE A 274 5.37 -7.91 2.84
N ILE A 275 5.35 -9.22 2.96
CA ILE A 275 6.54 -10.07 2.81
C ILE A 275 7.14 -9.90 1.42
N PHE A 276 6.31 -9.96 0.37
CA PHE A 276 6.77 -9.77 -1.00
C PHE A 276 7.23 -8.34 -1.28
N ALA A 277 6.64 -7.32 -0.65
CA ALA A 277 7.11 -5.95 -0.74
C ALA A 277 8.53 -5.79 -0.16
N ARG A 278 8.81 -6.40 1.01
CA ARG A 278 10.15 -6.47 1.58
C ARG A 278 11.15 -7.18 0.65
N ALA A 279 10.74 -8.32 0.10
CA ALA A 279 11.58 -9.11 -0.80
C ALA A 279 11.89 -8.38 -2.11
N LYS A 280 10.92 -7.67 -2.69
CA LYS A 280 11.12 -6.84 -3.90
C LYS A 280 12.17 -5.76 -3.66
N PHE A 281 12.05 -5.01 -2.58
CA PHE A 281 13.03 -3.99 -2.26
C PHE A 281 14.39 -4.59 -1.92
N SER A 282 14.43 -5.70 -1.16
CA SER A 282 15.66 -6.46 -0.89
C SER A 282 16.38 -6.88 -2.18
N ARG A 283 15.64 -7.30 -3.20
CA ARG A 283 16.19 -7.65 -4.51
C ARG A 283 16.80 -6.44 -5.22
N GLU A 284 16.12 -5.32 -5.22
CA GLU A 284 16.56 -4.10 -5.91
C GLU A 284 17.86 -3.52 -5.33
N ILE A 285 18.04 -3.62 -4.01
CA ILE A 285 19.27 -3.18 -3.35
C ILE A 285 20.37 -4.26 -3.34
N ASN A 286 20.21 -5.36 -4.08
CA ASN A 286 21.11 -6.50 -4.07
C ASN A 286 21.40 -7.03 -2.66
N GLY A 287 20.36 -7.08 -1.82
CA GLY A 287 20.46 -7.49 -0.43
C GLY A 287 20.78 -8.97 -0.27
N SER A 288 21.54 -9.31 0.77
CA SER A 288 21.75 -10.68 1.26
C SER A 288 21.14 -10.86 2.64
N THR A 289 20.80 -12.10 2.99
CA THR A 289 20.27 -12.43 4.32
C THR A 289 21.38 -12.39 5.35
N PRO A 290 21.37 -11.46 6.33
CA PRO A 290 22.38 -11.43 7.39
C PRO A 290 22.16 -12.57 8.39
N ARG A 291 23.21 -13.00 9.04
CA ARG A 291 23.09 -13.81 10.26
C ARG A 291 22.58 -12.92 11.39
N ILE A 292 21.60 -13.39 12.12
CA ILE A 292 21.00 -12.63 13.22
C ILE A 292 21.41 -13.23 14.56
N ASN A 293 21.83 -12.38 15.48
CA ASN A 293 22.22 -12.79 16.84
C ASN A 293 21.60 -11.88 17.93
N LYS A 294 21.71 -12.30 19.17
CA LYS A 294 21.35 -11.53 20.38
C LYS A 294 22.57 -11.27 21.26
N SER A 295 23.77 -11.56 20.76
CA SER A 295 25.07 -11.43 21.45
C SER A 295 25.76 -10.10 21.17
N GLU A 296 25.06 -9.13 20.59
CA GLU A 296 25.55 -7.78 20.29
C GLU A 296 26.72 -7.73 19.30
N HIS A 297 26.91 -8.79 18.48
CA HIS A 297 27.93 -8.81 17.45
C HIS A 297 27.44 -8.16 16.17
N ILE A 298 28.21 -7.23 15.64
CA ILE A 298 28.00 -6.63 14.32
C ILE A 298 29.23 -6.91 13.48
N ILE A 299 29.03 -7.64 12.36
CA ILE A 299 30.03 -7.88 11.35
C ILE A 299 29.43 -7.53 10.02
N ILE A 300 29.84 -6.44 9.41
CA ILE A 300 29.39 -6.00 8.10
C ILE A 300 30.52 -6.24 7.10
N LYS A 301 30.22 -7.00 6.05
CA LYS A 301 31.16 -7.27 4.95
C LYS A 301 30.70 -6.56 3.70
N GLN A 302 31.51 -5.62 3.21
CA GLN A 302 31.23 -4.86 2.00
C GLN A 302 29.82 -4.24 2.01
N GLY A 303 29.40 -3.73 3.17
CA GLY A 303 28.09 -3.10 3.36
C GLY A 303 28.00 -1.78 2.62
N ARG A 304 26.82 -1.48 2.11
CA ARG A 304 26.51 -0.22 1.40
C ARG A 304 25.29 0.43 2.00
N HIS A 305 25.30 1.74 2.04
CA HIS A 305 24.09 2.47 2.36
C HIS A 305 23.12 2.39 1.18
N PRO A 306 21.86 1.92 1.35
CA PRO A 306 20.95 1.62 0.23
C PRO A 306 20.61 2.83 -0.64
N PHE A 307 20.79 4.04 -0.14
CA PHE A 307 20.49 5.29 -0.85
C PHE A 307 21.71 6.03 -1.38
N LEU A 308 22.89 5.45 -1.26
CA LEU A 308 24.09 5.99 -1.89
C LEU A 308 24.28 5.38 -3.29
N PRO A 309 24.98 6.12 -4.18
CA PRO A 309 25.30 5.60 -5.51
C PRO A 309 26.13 4.29 -5.44
N GLU A 310 25.97 3.42 -6.44
CA GLU A 310 26.66 2.12 -6.50
C GLU A 310 28.20 2.21 -6.44
N HIS A 311 28.78 3.32 -6.90
CA HIS A 311 30.22 3.55 -6.84
C HIS A 311 30.73 3.99 -5.45
N ALA A 312 29.84 4.21 -4.48
CA ALA A 312 30.26 4.49 -3.10
C ALA A 312 31.10 3.34 -2.55
N VAL A 313 32.16 3.68 -1.80
CA VAL A 313 33.05 2.68 -1.21
C VAL A 313 32.30 1.81 -0.21
N PRO A 314 32.33 0.49 -0.36
CA PRO A 314 31.68 -0.40 0.58
C PRO A 314 32.39 -0.41 1.94
N LEU A 315 31.63 -0.71 2.98
CA LEU A 315 32.06 -0.65 4.37
C LEU A 315 32.32 -2.05 4.93
N ASP A 316 33.47 -2.24 5.56
CA ASP A 316 33.76 -3.39 6.41
C ASP A 316 33.84 -2.92 7.87
N VAL A 317 33.03 -3.50 8.76
CA VAL A 317 32.99 -3.19 10.20
C VAL A 317 32.86 -4.46 11.01
N GLU A 318 33.62 -4.54 12.10
CA GLU A 318 33.49 -5.59 13.10
C GLU A 318 33.49 -4.93 14.48
N ILE A 319 32.53 -5.28 15.35
CA ILE A 319 32.40 -4.79 16.72
C ILE A 319 31.53 -5.74 17.55
N GLY A 320 31.78 -5.78 18.86
CA GLY A 320 30.96 -6.52 19.83
C GLY A 320 31.60 -7.85 20.27
N LYS A 321 32.63 -8.33 19.61
CA LYS A 321 33.34 -9.55 19.98
C LYS A 321 34.54 -9.25 20.86
N ASP A 322 35.55 -8.60 20.31
CA ASP A 322 36.82 -8.34 21.00
C ASP A 322 36.79 -6.95 21.69
N TYR A 323 35.98 -6.04 21.22
CA TYR A 323 35.79 -4.70 21.76
C TYR A 323 34.35 -4.23 21.61
N ARG A 324 33.93 -3.34 22.51
CA ARG A 324 32.55 -2.82 22.57
C ARG A 324 32.44 -1.33 22.21
N GLY A 325 33.56 -0.69 21.93
CA GLY A 325 33.65 0.70 21.51
C GLY A 325 34.44 0.81 20.21
N LEU A 326 33.88 1.47 19.19
CA LEU A 326 34.56 1.78 17.95
C LEU A 326 34.58 3.30 17.76
N ILE A 327 35.77 3.87 17.66
CA ILE A 327 35.97 5.30 17.41
C ILE A 327 36.48 5.50 15.99
N ILE A 328 35.76 6.29 15.20
CA ILE A 328 36.11 6.62 13.83
C ILE A 328 36.65 8.04 13.80
N THR A 329 37.94 8.19 13.46
CA THR A 329 38.58 9.50 13.39
C THR A 329 38.99 9.84 11.96
N GLY A 330 39.07 11.11 11.63
CA GLY A 330 39.49 11.58 10.31
C GLY A 330 38.90 12.95 9.95
N ALA A 331 39.18 13.45 8.77
CA ALA A 331 38.60 14.72 8.27
C ALA A 331 37.09 14.59 8.03
N ASN A 332 36.35 15.72 8.19
CA ASN A 332 34.87 15.71 8.06
C ASN A 332 34.39 15.28 6.66
N ALA A 333 35.17 15.54 5.61
CA ALA A 333 34.88 15.07 4.25
C ALA A 333 35.10 13.54 4.03
N GLY A 334 35.53 12.81 5.05
CA GLY A 334 35.93 11.38 4.94
C GLY A 334 34.80 10.37 5.10
N GLY A 335 33.54 10.78 5.17
CA GLY A 335 32.41 9.84 5.22
C GLY A 335 32.11 9.22 6.60
N LYS A 336 32.66 9.73 7.71
CA LYS A 336 32.48 9.21 9.08
C LYS A 336 31.00 9.08 9.46
N THR A 337 30.22 10.15 9.26
CA THR A 337 28.76 10.16 9.50
C THR A 337 28.02 9.13 8.67
N VAL A 338 28.49 8.91 7.42
CA VAL A 338 27.92 7.90 6.53
C VAL A 338 28.15 6.48 7.07
N VAL A 339 29.30 6.22 7.65
CA VAL A 339 29.59 4.93 8.31
C VAL A 339 28.60 4.67 9.45
N LEU A 340 28.42 5.64 10.36
CA LEU A 340 27.45 5.53 11.45
C LEU A 340 26.05 5.27 10.94
N LYS A 341 25.57 6.10 10.01
CA LYS A 341 24.25 5.95 9.40
C LYS A 341 24.08 4.59 8.72
N THR A 342 25.11 4.10 8.04
CA THR A 342 25.08 2.79 7.37
C THR A 342 24.95 1.67 8.39
N VAL A 343 25.78 1.62 9.41
CA VAL A 343 25.71 0.58 10.45
C VAL A 343 24.34 0.57 11.12
N GLY A 344 23.87 1.74 11.55
CA GLY A 344 22.57 1.88 12.20
C GLY A 344 21.42 1.46 11.30
N LEU A 345 21.41 1.91 10.03
CA LEU A 345 20.36 1.60 9.08
C LEU A 345 20.32 0.12 8.71
N LEU A 346 21.46 -0.52 8.43
CA LEU A 346 21.53 -1.94 8.13
C LEU A 346 21.06 -2.78 9.33
N THR A 347 21.39 -2.37 10.56
CA THR A 347 20.91 -3.02 11.79
C THR A 347 19.39 -2.93 11.90
N LEU A 348 18.80 -1.75 11.68
CA LEU A 348 17.34 -1.57 11.69
C LEU A 348 16.65 -2.36 10.58
N MET A 349 17.22 -2.38 9.37
CA MET A 349 16.71 -3.17 8.26
C MET A 349 16.68 -4.67 8.63
N ALA A 350 17.76 -5.19 9.21
CA ALA A 350 17.82 -6.57 9.66
C ALA A 350 16.77 -6.88 10.73
N MET A 351 16.60 -5.99 11.73
CA MET A 351 15.58 -6.13 12.79
C MET A 351 14.14 -5.99 12.27
N PHE A 352 13.95 -5.38 11.11
CA PHE A 352 12.66 -5.30 10.43
C PHE A 352 12.34 -6.54 9.57
N GLY A 353 13.32 -7.40 9.35
CA GLY A 353 13.21 -8.60 8.51
C GLY A 353 13.62 -8.39 7.05
N MET A 354 14.38 -7.34 6.78
CA MET A 354 14.92 -7.04 5.45
C MET A 354 16.26 -7.73 5.22
N GLN A 355 16.52 -8.11 3.99
CA GLN A 355 17.90 -8.35 3.57
C GLN A 355 18.66 -7.02 3.49
N VAL A 356 19.96 -7.07 3.67
CA VAL A 356 20.83 -5.88 3.70
C VAL A 356 21.79 -5.87 2.51
N PRO A 357 22.11 -4.68 1.95
CA PRO A 357 23.06 -4.56 0.84
C PRO A 357 24.51 -4.76 1.33
N ALA A 358 24.84 -5.99 1.63
CA ALA A 358 26.15 -6.44 2.10
C ALA A 358 26.44 -7.84 1.59
N LYS A 359 27.72 -8.27 1.65
CA LYS A 359 28.10 -9.62 1.24
C LYS A 359 27.70 -10.69 2.27
N GLU A 360 27.61 -11.91 1.80
CA GLU A 360 27.40 -13.09 2.65
C GLU A 360 28.44 -13.15 3.78
N GLY A 361 27.98 -13.63 4.94
CA GLY A 361 28.77 -13.64 6.16
C GLY A 361 28.66 -12.35 6.96
N THR A 362 27.82 -11.40 6.56
CA THR A 362 27.39 -10.27 7.38
C THR A 362 26.55 -10.80 8.55
N GLU A 363 26.84 -10.30 9.74
CA GLU A 363 26.14 -10.64 10.98
C GLU A 363 25.66 -9.37 11.67
N LEU A 364 24.42 -9.35 12.10
CA LEU A 364 23.79 -8.20 12.75
C LEU A 364 23.04 -8.64 13.99
N ALA A 365 23.08 -7.78 15.02
CA ALA A 365 22.47 -8.08 16.30
C ALA A 365 21.06 -7.48 16.43
N VAL A 366 20.23 -8.13 17.22
CA VAL A 366 18.94 -7.60 17.67
C VAL A 366 19.17 -6.86 19.00
N PHE A 367 19.04 -5.55 18.97
CA PHE A 367 19.15 -4.69 20.14
C PHE A 367 17.79 -4.43 20.79
N ASP A 368 17.77 -4.23 22.10
CA ASP A 368 16.57 -3.81 22.82
C ASP A 368 16.34 -2.31 22.63
N GLU A 369 17.43 -1.52 22.59
CA GLU A 369 17.40 -0.09 22.29
C GLU A 369 18.54 0.31 21.35
N ILE A 370 18.23 1.28 20.49
CA ILE A 370 19.22 1.93 19.63
C ILE A 370 19.08 3.44 19.86
N PHE A 371 20.14 4.06 20.34
CA PHE A 371 20.21 5.50 20.52
C PHE A 371 21.10 6.11 19.44
N VAL A 372 20.64 7.23 18.90
CA VAL A 372 21.29 7.91 17.78
C VAL A 372 21.37 9.40 18.10
N ASP A 373 22.58 9.95 18.01
CA ASP A 373 22.81 11.37 18.02
C ASP A 373 23.67 11.74 16.81
N VAL A 374 23.01 11.91 15.67
CA VAL A 374 23.59 12.21 14.37
C VAL A 374 22.86 13.42 13.81
N GLY A 375 23.50 14.57 13.70
CA GLY A 375 22.87 15.78 13.20
C GLY A 375 23.75 16.57 12.26
N ASP A 376 23.14 17.27 11.29
CA ASP A 376 23.80 18.29 10.47
C ASP A 376 23.98 19.56 11.31
N HIS A 377 25.12 19.69 11.98
CA HIS A 377 25.46 20.82 12.87
C HIS A 377 26.15 21.98 12.16
N GLN A 378 25.97 22.12 10.84
CA GLN A 378 26.67 23.15 10.03
C GLN A 378 26.01 24.53 10.01
N ASN A 379 25.00 24.81 10.83
CA ASN A 379 24.45 26.16 10.96
C ASN A 379 25.24 26.97 11.99
N LEU A 380 26.13 27.81 11.48
CA LEU A 380 27.04 28.70 12.22
C LEU A 380 26.34 29.69 13.18
N GLU A 381 25.05 29.92 13.08
CA GLU A 381 24.32 30.90 13.90
C GLU A 381 23.92 30.38 15.28
N ASN A 382 24.11 29.08 15.59
CA ASN A 382 23.65 28.46 16.84
C ASN A 382 24.68 27.52 17.53
N ALA A 383 25.97 27.75 17.39
CA ALA A 383 27.01 26.85 17.92
C ALA A 383 26.89 26.55 19.43
N LEU A 384 26.50 27.51 20.23
CA LEU A 384 26.27 27.33 21.70
C LEU A 384 24.97 26.59 22.04
N SER A 385 23.92 26.78 21.20
CA SER A 385 22.66 26.04 21.35
C SER A 385 22.80 24.59 20.88
N THR A 386 23.65 24.30 19.90
CA THR A 386 23.99 22.96 19.40
C THR A 386 24.77 22.15 20.43
N PHE A 387 25.81 22.68 21.06
CA PHE A 387 26.56 21.96 22.08
C PHE A 387 25.67 21.59 23.27
N SER A 388 24.88 22.55 23.77
CA SER A 388 23.92 22.29 24.89
C SER A 388 22.87 21.25 24.50
N GLY A 389 22.37 21.27 23.26
CA GLY A 389 21.42 20.30 22.76
C GLY A 389 22.02 18.89 22.71
N HIS A 390 23.25 18.75 22.19
CA HIS A 390 23.99 17.49 22.21
C HIS A 390 24.18 16.94 23.60
N MET A 391 24.64 17.79 24.56
CA MET A 391 24.85 17.36 25.92
C MET A 391 23.56 16.93 26.60
N GLN A 392 22.44 17.57 26.32
CA GLN A 392 21.13 17.15 26.82
C GLN A 392 20.72 15.79 26.25
N ASN A 393 20.93 15.56 24.95
CA ASN A 393 20.64 14.26 24.33
C ASN A 393 21.52 13.15 24.88
N ILE A 394 22.83 13.38 25.01
CA ILE A 394 23.78 12.44 25.61
C ILE A 394 23.41 12.13 27.05
N ALA A 395 23.07 13.14 27.84
CA ALA A 395 22.63 12.97 29.23
C ALA A 395 21.31 12.15 29.32
N ALA A 396 20.39 12.36 28.38
CA ALA A 396 19.17 11.58 28.31
C ALA A 396 19.44 10.12 27.91
N ILE A 397 20.37 9.90 26.95
CA ILE A 397 20.82 8.57 26.55
C ILE A 397 21.48 7.84 27.73
N LEU A 398 22.44 8.47 28.42
CA LEU A 398 23.12 7.89 29.58
C LEU A 398 22.17 7.40 30.67
N LYS A 399 21.05 8.09 30.88
CA LYS A 399 20.02 7.67 31.85
C LYS A 399 19.20 6.45 31.39
N LYS A 400 19.15 6.16 30.10
CA LYS A 400 18.32 5.11 29.50
C LYS A 400 19.11 3.88 29.08
N ILE A 401 20.45 3.95 29.05
CA ILE A 401 21.30 2.83 28.61
C ILE A 401 21.10 1.63 29.54
N LYS A 402 21.00 0.47 28.89
CA LYS A 402 20.97 -0.87 29.51
C LYS A 402 21.86 -1.81 28.72
N ARG A 403 22.02 -3.02 29.20
CA ARG A 403 22.63 -4.07 28.37
C ARG A 403 21.84 -4.26 27.08
N ASN A 404 22.53 -4.70 26.05
CA ASN A 404 21.96 -4.90 24.70
C ASN A 404 21.44 -3.61 24.06
N THR A 405 22.19 -2.52 24.24
CA THR A 405 21.92 -1.21 23.64
C THR A 405 23.04 -0.85 22.66
N LEU A 406 22.66 -0.41 21.46
CA LEU A 406 23.56 0.21 20.48
C LEU A 406 23.47 1.73 20.60
N VAL A 407 24.63 2.39 20.67
CA VAL A 407 24.73 3.85 20.71
C VAL A 407 25.57 4.36 19.55
N LEU A 408 25.01 5.26 18.76
CA LEU A 408 25.66 5.87 17.60
C LEU A 408 25.79 7.38 17.85
N LEU A 409 27.03 7.87 17.97
CA LEU A 409 27.33 9.26 18.29
C LEU A 409 28.18 9.89 17.18
N ASP A 410 27.69 10.97 16.58
CA ASP A 410 28.45 11.72 15.59
C ASP A 410 29.12 12.93 16.23
N GLU A 411 30.36 13.22 15.82
CA GLU A 411 31.18 14.35 16.24
C GLU A 411 31.23 14.57 17.77
N ILE A 412 31.40 13.45 18.54
CA ILE A 412 31.41 13.50 20.00
C ILE A 412 32.49 14.47 20.51
N GLY A 413 32.09 15.33 21.48
CA GLY A 413 32.94 16.34 22.06
C GLY A 413 33.11 17.61 21.25
N SER A 414 32.46 17.74 20.08
CA SER A 414 32.52 18.95 19.25
C SER A 414 31.84 20.14 19.93
N GLY A 415 32.31 21.37 19.63
CA GLY A 415 31.69 22.61 20.10
C GLY A 415 32.33 23.20 21.38
N THR A 416 33.45 22.62 21.87
CA THR A 416 34.26 23.17 22.95
C THR A 416 35.75 23.17 22.56
N GLU A 417 36.64 23.60 23.48
CA GLU A 417 38.07 23.51 23.25
C GLU A 417 38.54 22.06 22.97
N PRO A 418 39.50 21.84 22.04
CA PRO A 418 39.91 20.50 21.65
C PRO A 418 40.27 19.54 22.78
N ASN A 419 41.02 20.01 23.76
CA ASN A 419 41.43 19.18 24.89
C ASN A 419 40.26 18.84 25.81
N GLU A 420 39.39 19.79 26.06
CA GLU A 420 38.18 19.62 26.90
C GLU A 420 37.20 18.68 26.17
N GLY A 421 37.01 18.90 24.86
CA GLY A 421 36.14 18.06 24.01
C GLY A 421 36.61 16.61 23.99
N ALA A 422 37.91 16.38 23.81
CA ALA A 422 38.48 15.04 23.83
C ALA A 422 38.29 14.35 25.20
N ALA A 423 38.56 15.05 26.31
CA ALA A 423 38.37 14.52 27.66
C ALA A 423 36.88 14.19 27.95
N LEU A 424 35.98 15.05 27.52
CA LEU A 424 34.55 14.86 27.65
C LEU A 424 34.08 13.65 26.82
N ALA A 425 34.53 13.53 25.60
CA ALA A 425 34.19 12.37 24.72
C ALA A 425 34.63 11.05 25.34
N ILE A 426 35.83 10.98 25.89
CA ILE A 426 36.36 9.80 26.59
C ILE A 426 35.48 9.47 27.80
N ALA A 427 35.20 10.45 28.69
CA ALA A 427 34.38 10.22 29.85
C ALA A 427 32.96 9.74 29.52
N ILE A 428 32.33 10.29 28.48
CA ILE A 428 31.03 9.83 28.01
C ILE A 428 31.09 8.39 27.57
N MET A 429 32.07 8.04 26.73
CA MET A 429 32.20 6.67 26.18
C MET A 429 32.51 5.66 27.26
N GLU A 430 33.38 5.98 28.22
CA GLU A 430 33.68 5.14 29.39
C GLU A 430 32.41 4.89 30.22
N SER A 431 31.65 5.93 30.52
CA SER A 431 30.40 5.80 31.24
C SER A 431 29.37 4.93 30.51
N MET A 432 29.25 5.05 29.21
CA MET A 432 28.35 4.21 28.40
C MET A 432 28.84 2.76 28.34
N TYR A 433 30.15 2.56 28.22
CA TYR A 433 30.79 1.24 28.22
C TYR A 433 30.56 0.52 29.57
N GLU A 434 30.76 1.18 30.68
CA GLU A 434 30.52 0.62 32.02
C GLU A 434 29.06 0.19 32.21
N GLN A 435 28.11 0.90 31.58
CA GLN A 435 26.70 0.52 31.55
C GLN A 435 26.38 -0.63 30.60
N GLY A 436 27.36 -1.10 29.83
CA GLY A 436 27.25 -2.25 28.93
C GLY A 436 26.72 -1.94 27.55
N ALA A 437 26.81 -0.70 27.08
CA ALA A 437 26.44 -0.33 25.71
C ALA A 437 27.49 -0.83 24.68
N LEU A 438 27.03 -1.06 23.44
CA LEU A 438 27.88 -1.14 22.27
C LEU A 438 27.92 0.23 21.61
N ILE A 439 29.11 0.83 21.43
CA ILE A 439 29.25 2.24 21.06
C ILE A 439 30.00 2.36 19.74
N ILE A 440 29.45 3.14 18.81
CA ILE A 440 30.18 3.59 17.63
C ILE A 440 30.12 5.12 17.64
N ALA A 441 31.27 5.77 17.70
CA ALA A 441 31.36 7.21 17.76
C ALA A 441 32.30 7.75 16.68
N THR A 442 32.00 8.95 16.15
CA THR A 442 32.92 9.69 15.33
C THR A 442 33.47 10.89 16.07
N THR A 443 34.68 11.28 15.73
CA THR A 443 35.31 12.49 16.26
C THR A 443 36.36 13.03 15.29
N HIS A 444 36.65 14.29 15.41
CA HIS A 444 37.76 14.93 14.70
C HIS A 444 39.02 15.08 15.56
N TYR A 445 38.94 14.74 16.86
CA TYR A 445 40.08 14.83 17.78
C TYR A 445 41.03 13.64 17.62
N GLY A 446 42.26 13.94 17.14
CA GLY A 446 43.30 12.91 16.93
C GLY A 446 43.86 12.35 18.23
N GLU A 447 43.78 13.09 19.32
CA GLU A 447 44.31 12.73 20.64
C GLU A 447 43.62 11.48 21.24
N ILE A 448 42.33 11.26 20.91
CA ILE A 448 41.56 10.10 21.38
C ILE A 448 42.14 8.77 20.87
N LYS A 449 42.97 8.78 19.82
CA LYS A 449 43.67 7.57 19.31
C LYS A 449 44.68 6.97 20.31
N LYS A 450 45.07 7.72 21.33
CA LYS A 450 46.07 7.28 22.32
C LYS A 450 45.43 6.58 23.53
N PHE A 451 44.10 6.60 23.61
CA PHE A 451 43.27 5.89 24.58
C PHE A 451 42.67 4.63 24.00
#